data_11d73f3a838822858ffaa05a501a96ed
#
_entry.id   11d73f3a838822858ffaa05a501a96ed
#
_cell.length_a   1.000
_cell.length_b   1.000
_cell.length_c   1.000
_cell.angle_alpha   90.00
_cell.angle_beta   90.00
_cell.angle_gamma   90.00
#
_symmetry.space_group_name_H-M   'P 1'
#
loop_
_entity.id
_entity.type
_entity.pdbx_description
1 polymer ?
#
loop_
_entity_poly.entity_id
_entity_poly.type
_entity_poly.pdbx_seq_one_letter_code
_entity_poly.pdbx_strand_id
1 'polypeptide(L)'
;MKKYRFLALAAAIVLVLAIAGSALAEAIPPTIGAMPEPADNTPKGYIWAAVAVCVAMILPGIGSALGVGMAGRAAAGVSAEDPEKGGSCLIFELLPATQGLYGFVIAMFIAVFSGILNGSFLELSTSAGLSFFYASLPIGVVGLVSAYFQSRVCCAGIGIVAKQGNGGMGITFAIMVELYAILALIISILMVVNIPVAA
;
A
#
# COMPACT_ATOMS: atom_id res chain seq x y z
N MET A 1 -24.47 7.75 6.68
CA MET A 1 -24.15 7.99 5.25
C MET A 1 -22.65 8.30 5.00
N LYS A 2 -21.88 8.92 5.89
CA LYS A 2 -20.44 9.19 5.68
C LYS A 2 -19.54 7.93 5.70
N LYS A 3 -19.94 6.86 6.39
CA LYS A 3 -19.14 5.63 6.60
C LYS A 3 -18.87 4.83 5.31
N TYR A 4 -19.81 4.84 4.36
CA TYR A 4 -19.68 4.09 3.10
C TYR A 4 -18.96 4.87 2.00
N ARG A 5 -18.79 6.19 2.15
CA ARG A 5 -18.14 7.04 1.15
C ARG A 5 -16.65 6.72 1.00
N PHE A 6 -15.98 6.30 2.08
CA PHE A 6 -14.57 5.91 2.02
C PHE A 6 -14.37 4.54 1.36
N LEU A 7 -15.22 3.54 1.69
CA LEU A 7 -15.17 2.24 1.00
C LEU A 7 -15.53 2.37 -0.48
N ALA A 8 -16.52 3.20 -0.81
CA ALA A 8 -16.87 3.48 -2.19
C ALA A 8 -15.74 4.22 -2.93
N LEU A 9 -15.04 5.13 -2.26
CA LEU A 9 -13.88 5.83 -2.83
C LEU A 9 -12.72 4.85 -3.05
N ALA A 10 -12.42 3.97 -2.09
CA ALA A 10 -11.39 2.95 -2.23
C ALA A 10 -11.71 1.97 -3.37
N ALA A 11 -12.96 1.50 -3.46
CA ALA A 11 -13.41 0.65 -4.56
C ALA A 11 -13.38 1.37 -5.91
N ALA A 12 -13.75 2.65 -5.97
CA ALA A 12 -13.66 3.46 -7.17
C ALA A 12 -12.21 3.70 -7.60
N ILE A 13 -11.28 3.90 -6.65
CA ILE A 13 -9.85 4.04 -6.95
C ILE A 13 -9.28 2.73 -7.51
N VAL A 14 -9.63 1.57 -6.92
CA VAL A 14 -9.21 0.26 -7.45
C VAL A 14 -9.76 0.05 -8.87
N LEU A 15 -11.02 0.39 -9.11
CA LEU A 15 -11.66 0.28 -10.42
C LEU A 15 -11.03 1.24 -11.44
N VAL A 16 -10.78 2.50 -11.05
CA VAL A 16 -10.12 3.50 -11.89
C VAL A 16 -8.68 3.10 -12.21
N LEU A 17 -7.93 2.52 -11.25
CA LEU A 17 -6.58 2.04 -11.49
C LEU A 17 -6.57 0.80 -12.41
N ALA A 18 -7.57 -0.08 -12.32
CA ALA A 18 -7.72 -1.21 -13.22
C ALA A 18 -8.08 -0.78 -14.65
N ILE A 19 -8.96 0.22 -14.79
CA ILE A 19 -9.36 0.79 -16.09
C ILE A 19 -8.25 1.69 -16.65
N ALA A 20 -7.60 2.51 -15.81
CA ALA A 20 -6.49 3.35 -16.23
C ALA A 20 -5.27 2.55 -16.62
N GLY A 21 -5.02 1.39 -15.99
CA GLY A 21 -3.94 0.48 -16.36
C GLY A 21 -4.12 -0.09 -17.76
N SER A 22 -5.33 -0.43 -18.17
CA SER A 22 -5.62 -0.88 -19.53
C SER A 22 -5.57 0.26 -20.56
N ALA A 23 -6.10 1.44 -20.22
CA ALA A 23 -6.08 2.62 -21.10
C ALA A 23 -4.67 3.24 -21.21
N LEU A 24 -3.86 3.19 -20.13
CA LEU A 24 -2.47 3.67 -20.15
C LEU A 24 -1.57 2.76 -20.98
N ALA A 25 -1.85 1.44 -21.01
CA ALA A 25 -1.15 0.49 -21.85
C ALA A 25 -1.35 0.76 -23.34
N GLU A 26 -2.47 1.37 -23.72
CA GLU A 26 -2.76 1.79 -25.10
C GLU A 26 -2.27 3.21 -25.43
N ALA A 27 -2.10 4.08 -24.41
CA ALA A 27 -1.86 5.51 -24.60
C ALA A 27 -0.39 5.95 -24.42
N ILE A 28 0.52 5.06 -24.01
CA ILE A 28 1.94 5.42 -23.87
C ILE A 28 2.57 5.46 -25.28
N PRO A 29 2.94 6.66 -25.78
CA PRO A 29 3.62 6.73 -27.06
C PRO A 29 5.00 6.06 -26.96
N PRO A 30 5.49 5.41 -28.05
CA PRO A 30 6.71 4.58 -28.05
C PRO A 30 8.03 5.35 -27.89
N THR A 31 8.01 6.61 -27.44
CA THR A 31 9.16 7.51 -27.42
C THR A 31 9.79 7.78 -26.06
N ILE A 32 9.31 7.18 -24.98
CA ILE A 32 9.99 7.30 -23.67
C ILE A 32 10.83 6.04 -23.43
N GLY A 33 12.10 6.08 -23.87
CA GLY A 33 13.07 5.00 -23.71
C GLY A 33 12.60 3.75 -24.44
N ALA A 34 12.87 3.66 -25.75
CA ALA A 34 12.39 2.60 -26.63
C ALA A 34 12.41 1.21 -25.98
N MET A 35 11.34 0.87 -25.27
CA MET A 35 11.02 -0.54 -25.07
C MET A 35 10.63 -1.07 -26.43
N PRO A 36 11.26 -2.14 -26.93
CA PRO A 36 10.90 -2.73 -28.21
C PRO A 36 9.39 -3.04 -28.18
N GLU A 37 8.66 -2.62 -29.21
CA GLU A 37 7.26 -3.02 -29.34
C GLU A 37 7.18 -4.54 -29.23
N PRO A 38 6.39 -5.08 -28.30
CA PRO A 38 6.19 -6.52 -28.24
C PRO A 38 5.58 -6.96 -29.56
N ALA A 39 6.23 -7.88 -30.28
CA ALA A 39 5.63 -8.53 -31.43
C ALA A 39 4.24 -9.06 -31.01
N ASP A 40 3.28 -9.07 -31.90
CA ASP A 40 1.86 -9.37 -31.63
C ASP A 40 1.60 -10.72 -30.89
N ASN A 41 2.62 -11.54 -30.74
CA ASN A 41 2.64 -12.81 -30.04
C ASN A 41 3.44 -12.77 -28.71
N THR A 42 3.94 -11.61 -28.23
CA THR A 42 4.68 -11.55 -26.98
C THR A 42 3.76 -11.65 -25.76
N PRO A 43 4.17 -12.41 -24.74
CA PRO A 43 3.41 -12.50 -23.50
C PRO A 43 3.24 -11.12 -22.88
N LYS A 44 2.00 -10.66 -22.68
CA LYS A 44 1.70 -9.34 -22.06
C LYS A 44 1.73 -9.37 -20.52
N GLY A 45 2.40 -10.37 -19.93
CA GLY A 45 2.46 -10.56 -18.48
C GLY A 45 3.13 -9.41 -17.74
N TYR A 46 4.13 -8.77 -18.37
CA TYR A 46 4.83 -7.63 -17.76
C TYR A 46 3.90 -6.44 -17.45
N ILE A 47 2.86 -6.21 -18.25
CA ILE A 47 1.89 -5.14 -18.00
C ILE A 47 1.18 -5.39 -16.67
N TRP A 48 0.71 -6.62 -16.46
CA TRP A 48 0.03 -7.00 -15.22
C TRP A 48 0.97 -6.97 -14.03
N ALA A 49 2.24 -7.37 -14.20
CA ALA A 49 3.25 -7.27 -13.15
C ALA A 49 3.55 -5.80 -12.78
N ALA A 50 3.65 -4.90 -13.77
CA ALA A 50 3.82 -3.47 -13.52
C ALA A 50 2.61 -2.86 -12.78
N VAL A 51 1.39 -3.22 -13.17
CA VAL A 51 0.17 -2.83 -12.46
C VAL A 51 0.18 -3.36 -11.04
N ALA A 52 0.64 -4.60 -10.82
CA ALA A 52 0.75 -5.20 -9.50
C ALA A 52 1.71 -4.42 -8.58
N VAL A 53 2.88 -4.01 -9.10
CA VAL A 53 3.82 -3.12 -8.37
C VAL A 53 3.13 -1.82 -7.95
N CYS A 54 2.41 -1.19 -8.89
CA CYS A 54 1.67 0.05 -8.61
C CYS A 54 0.59 -0.16 -7.54
N VAL A 55 -0.22 -1.20 -7.65
CA VAL A 55 -1.29 -1.50 -6.68
C VAL A 55 -0.72 -1.77 -5.29
N ALA A 56 0.34 -2.60 -5.21
CA ALA A 56 0.99 -2.93 -3.94
C ALA A 56 1.54 -1.70 -3.22
N MET A 57 2.04 -0.70 -3.95
CA MET A 57 2.64 0.51 -3.37
C MET A 57 1.62 1.63 -3.16
N ILE A 58 0.80 1.93 -4.18
CA ILE A 58 -0.04 3.14 -4.19
C ILE A 58 -1.14 3.05 -3.13
N LEU A 59 -1.84 1.94 -3.04
CA LEU A 59 -3.00 1.84 -2.15
C LEU A 59 -2.62 1.95 -0.67
N PRO A 60 -1.70 1.13 -0.13
CA PRO A 60 -1.30 1.29 1.27
C PRO A 60 -0.52 2.59 1.49
N GLY A 61 0.22 3.08 0.48
CA GLY A 61 0.90 4.37 0.54
C GLY A 61 -0.07 5.54 0.72
N ILE A 62 -1.17 5.57 -0.01
CA ILE A 62 -2.25 6.57 0.20
C ILE A 62 -2.84 6.45 1.60
N GLY A 63 -3.13 5.22 2.06
CA GLY A 63 -3.65 4.98 3.41
C GLY A 63 -2.71 5.52 4.48
N SER A 64 -1.42 5.22 4.37
CA SER A 64 -0.38 5.68 5.29
C SER A 64 -0.20 7.19 5.26
N ALA A 65 -0.16 7.81 4.09
CA ALA A 65 -0.04 9.27 3.97
C ALA A 65 -1.22 10.00 4.63
N LEU A 66 -2.43 9.53 4.40
CA LEU A 66 -3.62 10.05 5.06
C LEU A 66 -3.58 9.82 6.58
N GLY A 67 -3.13 8.63 6.99
CA GLY A 67 -3.05 8.22 8.38
C GLY A 67 -2.06 9.05 9.19
N VAL A 68 -0.84 9.16 8.70
CA VAL A 68 0.22 10.00 9.27
C VAL A 68 -0.22 11.45 9.35
N GLY A 69 -0.83 11.99 8.28
CA GLY A 69 -1.33 13.35 8.27
C GLY A 69 -2.46 13.61 9.26
N MET A 70 -3.31 12.62 9.57
CA MET A 70 -4.34 12.75 10.60
C MET A 70 -3.73 12.71 12.01
N ALA A 71 -2.87 11.74 12.29
CA ALA A 71 -2.21 11.59 13.59
C ALA A 71 -1.27 12.77 13.88
N GLY A 72 -0.49 13.22 12.87
CA GLY A 72 0.41 14.35 13.00
C GLY A 72 -0.29 15.66 13.36
N ARG A 73 -1.48 15.92 12.78
CA ARG A 73 -2.27 17.10 13.18
C ARG A 73 -2.74 17.03 14.63
N ALA A 74 -3.14 15.84 15.10
CA ALA A 74 -3.53 15.66 16.50
C ALA A 74 -2.31 15.82 17.44
N ALA A 75 -1.16 15.25 17.06
CA ALA A 75 0.10 15.35 17.78
C ALA A 75 0.59 16.81 17.88
N ALA A 76 0.53 17.56 16.76
CA ALA A 76 0.90 18.97 16.73
C ALA A 76 0.03 19.82 17.68
N GLY A 77 -1.28 19.54 17.76
CA GLY A 77 -2.17 20.23 18.69
C GLY A 77 -1.76 20.02 20.15
N VAL A 78 -1.46 18.78 20.55
CA VAL A 78 -1.00 18.47 21.91
C VAL A 78 0.37 19.10 22.19
N SER A 79 1.30 19.04 21.23
CA SER A 79 2.64 19.60 21.40
C SER A 79 2.65 21.14 21.49
N ALA A 80 1.65 21.81 20.89
CA ALA A 80 1.48 23.24 21.01
C ALA A 80 1.03 23.70 22.40
N GLU A 81 0.22 22.86 23.07
CA GLU A 81 -0.25 23.12 24.45
C GLU A 81 0.78 22.66 25.49
N ASP A 82 1.42 21.51 25.26
CA ASP A 82 2.36 20.88 26.17
C ASP A 82 3.50 20.21 25.37
N PRO A 83 4.62 20.95 25.15
CA PRO A 83 5.75 20.44 24.38
C PRO A 83 6.39 19.17 24.94
N GLU A 84 6.32 18.92 26.24
CA GLU A 84 6.91 17.75 26.88
C GLU A 84 6.20 16.45 26.44
N LYS A 85 4.92 16.53 26.08
CA LYS A 85 4.13 15.40 25.57
C LYS A 85 4.36 15.10 24.09
N GLY A 86 4.99 16.00 23.35
CA GLY A 86 5.21 15.87 21.91
C GLY A 86 5.93 14.57 21.54
N GLY A 87 6.98 14.22 22.28
CA GLY A 87 7.73 12.98 22.07
C GLY A 87 6.87 11.70 22.17
N SER A 88 5.95 11.67 23.13
CA SER A 88 5.02 10.55 23.31
C SER A 88 3.97 10.47 22.19
N CYS A 89 3.66 11.58 21.52
CA CYS A 89 2.73 11.62 20.40
C CYS A 89 3.36 11.09 19.10
N LEU A 90 4.69 11.19 18.91
CA LEU A 90 5.37 10.73 17.69
C LEU A 90 5.15 9.24 17.39
N ILE A 91 5.06 8.39 18.42
CA ILE A 91 4.81 6.96 18.23
C ILE A 91 3.47 6.74 17.50
N PHE A 92 2.45 7.49 17.88
CA PHE A 92 1.13 7.39 17.25
C PHE A 92 1.11 7.92 15.81
N GLU A 93 1.99 8.86 15.47
CA GLU A 93 2.14 9.36 14.10
C GLU A 93 2.84 8.33 13.21
N LEU A 94 3.84 7.61 13.75
CA LEU A 94 4.61 6.61 13.01
C LEU A 94 3.83 5.34 12.70
N LEU A 95 2.91 4.91 13.59
CA LEU A 95 2.17 3.66 13.42
C LEU A 95 1.44 3.55 12.07
N PRO A 96 0.66 4.55 11.59
CA PRO A 96 -0.01 4.45 10.30
C PRO A 96 0.93 4.48 9.08
N ALA A 97 2.23 4.70 9.24
CA ALA A 97 3.20 4.65 8.16
C ALA A 97 3.60 3.22 7.78
N THR A 98 3.44 2.26 8.68
CA THR A 98 3.92 0.88 8.51
C THR A 98 3.26 0.18 7.33
N GLN A 99 1.98 0.41 7.05
CA GLN A 99 1.27 -0.21 5.93
C GLN A 99 1.84 0.22 4.57
N GLY A 100 2.28 1.48 4.45
CA GLY A 100 2.99 1.95 3.24
C GLY A 100 4.31 1.23 3.04
N LEU A 101 5.06 0.97 4.11
CA LEU A 101 6.28 0.17 4.06
C LEU A 101 6.01 -1.28 3.67
N TYR A 102 4.93 -1.89 4.19
CA TYR A 102 4.53 -3.26 3.81
C TYR A 102 4.17 -3.34 2.32
N GLY A 103 3.44 -2.35 1.82
CA GLY A 103 3.14 -2.24 0.39
C GLY A 103 4.40 -2.09 -0.46
N PHE A 104 5.35 -1.27 -0.03
CA PHE A 104 6.64 -1.10 -0.69
C PHE A 104 7.42 -2.43 -0.76
N VAL A 105 7.46 -3.20 0.33
CA VAL A 105 8.14 -4.51 0.36
C VAL A 105 7.53 -5.45 -0.68
N ILE A 106 6.20 -5.54 -0.77
CA ILE A 106 5.54 -6.39 -1.77
C ILE A 106 5.79 -5.89 -3.19
N ALA A 107 5.75 -4.57 -3.41
CA ALA A 107 6.06 -3.97 -4.71
C ALA A 107 7.49 -4.33 -5.17
N MET A 108 8.47 -4.27 -4.25
CA MET A 108 9.85 -4.68 -4.52
C MET A 108 9.96 -6.19 -4.82
N PHE A 109 9.27 -7.04 -4.07
CA PHE A 109 9.27 -8.48 -4.34
C PHE A 109 8.69 -8.77 -5.73
N ILE A 110 7.55 -8.17 -6.07
CA ILE A 110 6.97 -8.32 -7.41
C ILE A 110 7.96 -7.84 -8.48
N ALA A 111 8.59 -6.67 -8.31
CA ALA A 111 9.53 -6.13 -9.28
C ALA A 111 10.78 -7.03 -9.49
N VAL A 112 11.26 -7.68 -8.41
CA VAL A 112 12.37 -8.63 -8.48
C VAL A 112 11.94 -9.94 -9.16
N PHE A 113 10.87 -10.56 -8.66
CA PHE A 113 10.44 -11.89 -9.13
C PHE A 113 9.82 -11.87 -10.52
N SER A 114 9.20 -10.76 -10.95
CA SER A 114 8.68 -10.60 -12.31
C SER A 114 9.75 -10.30 -13.37
N GLY A 115 11.00 -10.06 -12.94
CA GLY A 115 12.08 -9.70 -13.86
C GLY A 115 12.10 -8.24 -14.32
N ILE A 116 11.23 -7.38 -13.80
CA ILE A 116 11.19 -5.95 -14.16
C ILE A 116 12.53 -5.25 -13.91
N LEU A 117 13.23 -5.60 -12.83
CA LEU A 117 14.50 -4.94 -12.47
C LEU A 117 15.71 -5.47 -13.26
N ASN A 118 15.66 -6.67 -13.79
CA ASN A 118 16.79 -7.29 -14.51
C ASN A 118 16.58 -7.38 -16.02
N GLY A 119 15.47 -6.89 -16.54
CA GLY A 119 15.18 -6.85 -17.97
C GLY A 119 14.62 -8.16 -18.56
N SER A 120 14.41 -9.21 -17.76
CA SER A 120 13.85 -10.49 -18.23
C SER A 120 12.30 -10.50 -18.28
N PHE A 121 11.66 -9.39 -17.95
CA PHE A 121 10.21 -9.26 -17.85
C PHE A 121 9.47 -9.47 -19.17
N LEU A 122 10.13 -9.32 -20.32
CA LEU A 122 9.52 -9.50 -21.64
C LEU A 122 9.09 -10.96 -21.92
N GLU A 123 9.68 -11.92 -21.21
CA GLU A 123 9.36 -13.34 -21.33
C GLU A 123 8.22 -13.77 -20.38
N LEU A 124 7.74 -12.85 -19.53
CA LEU A 124 6.73 -13.15 -18.54
C LEU A 124 5.38 -13.48 -19.18
N SER A 125 4.88 -14.69 -18.93
CA SER A 125 3.58 -15.12 -19.44
C SER A 125 2.44 -14.25 -18.84
N THR A 126 1.35 -14.09 -19.58
CA THR A 126 0.18 -13.35 -19.13
C THR A 126 -0.41 -13.93 -17.84
N SER A 127 -0.41 -15.27 -17.70
CA SER A 127 -0.88 -15.94 -16.50
C SER A 127 -0.02 -15.64 -15.26
N ALA A 128 1.31 -15.62 -15.41
CA ALA A 128 2.21 -15.25 -14.33
C ALA A 128 2.04 -13.77 -13.94
N GLY A 129 1.91 -12.88 -14.92
CA GLY A 129 1.63 -11.46 -14.68
C GLY A 129 0.33 -11.23 -13.89
N LEU A 130 -0.75 -11.90 -14.28
CA LEU A 130 -2.03 -11.89 -13.56
C LEU A 130 -1.89 -12.43 -12.14
N SER A 131 -1.08 -13.47 -11.94
CA SER A 131 -0.82 -14.01 -10.60
C SER A 131 -0.13 -12.99 -9.69
N PHE A 132 0.83 -12.20 -10.21
CA PHE A 132 1.41 -11.07 -9.49
C PHE A 132 0.37 -10.01 -9.15
N PHE A 133 -0.53 -9.69 -10.06
CA PHE A 133 -1.61 -8.75 -9.80
C PHE A 133 -2.52 -9.24 -8.65
N TYR A 134 -2.95 -10.49 -8.67
CA TYR A 134 -3.75 -11.05 -7.58
C TYR A 134 -2.98 -11.08 -6.26
N ALA A 135 -1.67 -11.35 -6.27
CA ALA A 135 -0.82 -11.33 -5.09
C ALA A 135 -0.67 -9.93 -4.46
N SER A 136 -0.83 -8.86 -5.26
CA SER A 136 -0.77 -7.47 -4.78
C SER A 136 -2.04 -7.02 -4.06
N LEU A 137 -3.19 -7.65 -4.31
CA LEU A 137 -4.48 -7.21 -3.80
C LEU A 137 -4.63 -7.28 -2.27
N PRO A 138 -4.19 -8.36 -1.58
CA PRO A 138 -4.35 -8.43 -0.14
C PRO A 138 -3.68 -7.24 0.56
N ILE A 139 -2.40 -7.00 0.29
CA ILE A 139 -1.70 -5.88 0.91
C ILE A 139 -2.22 -4.53 0.42
N GLY A 140 -2.56 -4.40 -0.85
CA GLY A 140 -3.08 -3.16 -1.43
C GLY A 140 -4.36 -2.72 -0.72
N VAL A 141 -5.37 -3.57 -0.69
CA VAL A 141 -6.69 -3.24 -0.15
C VAL A 141 -6.67 -3.17 1.37
N VAL A 142 -6.16 -4.23 2.03
CA VAL A 142 -6.15 -4.29 3.50
C VAL A 142 -5.21 -3.25 4.09
N GLY A 143 -4.04 -3.01 3.46
CA GLY A 143 -3.10 -1.98 3.89
C GLY A 143 -3.71 -0.59 3.87
N LEU A 144 -4.40 -0.22 2.79
CA LEU A 144 -5.13 1.07 2.69
C LEU A 144 -6.15 1.23 3.82
N VAL A 145 -7.00 0.21 4.01
CA VAL A 145 -8.09 0.26 4.99
C VAL A 145 -7.55 0.25 6.42
N SER A 146 -6.57 -0.61 6.71
CA SER A 146 -5.92 -0.72 8.01
C SER A 146 -5.24 0.61 8.41
N ALA A 147 -4.44 1.23 7.53
CA ALA A 147 -3.78 2.50 7.80
C ALA A 147 -4.79 3.60 8.17
N TYR A 148 -5.91 3.69 7.45
CA TYR A 148 -6.95 4.66 7.72
C TYR A 148 -7.61 4.45 9.11
N PHE A 149 -7.98 3.22 9.46
CA PHE A 149 -8.60 2.95 10.75
C PHE A 149 -7.61 3.04 11.90
N GLN A 150 -6.37 2.61 11.69
CA GLN A 150 -5.31 2.73 12.69
C GLN A 150 -5.05 4.20 13.04
N SER A 151 -5.02 5.09 12.06
CA SER A 151 -4.81 6.52 12.32
C SER A 151 -5.89 7.14 13.22
N ARG A 152 -7.14 6.68 13.08
CA ARG A 152 -8.23 7.14 13.95
C ARG A 152 -8.05 6.67 15.39
N VAL A 153 -7.58 5.44 15.58
CA VAL A 153 -7.21 4.93 16.91
C VAL A 153 -6.00 5.69 17.44
N CYS A 154 -5.01 5.99 16.61
CA CYS A 154 -3.85 6.81 16.98
C CYS A 154 -4.26 8.21 17.43
N CYS A 155 -5.17 8.88 16.72
CA CYS A 155 -5.70 10.18 17.16
C CYS A 155 -6.37 10.11 18.55
N ALA A 156 -7.12 9.03 18.82
CA ALA A 156 -7.69 8.81 20.16
C ALA A 156 -6.61 8.53 21.21
N GLY A 157 -5.56 7.77 20.85
CA GLY A 157 -4.39 7.52 21.70
C GLY A 157 -3.63 8.80 22.07
N ILE A 158 -3.45 9.71 21.11
CA ILE A 158 -2.89 11.05 21.36
C ILE A 158 -3.74 11.82 22.37
N GLY A 159 -5.07 11.70 22.31
CA GLY A 159 -5.97 12.26 23.33
C GLY A 159 -5.76 11.66 24.72
N ILE A 160 -5.37 10.37 24.81
CA ILE A 160 -4.98 9.75 26.10
C ILE A 160 -3.68 10.36 26.61
N VAL A 161 -2.67 10.53 25.73
CA VAL A 161 -1.39 11.20 26.10
C VAL A 161 -1.64 12.61 26.59
N ALA A 162 -2.49 13.37 25.91
CA ALA A 162 -2.83 14.74 26.30
C ALA A 162 -3.37 14.82 27.73
N LYS A 163 -4.25 13.88 28.14
CA LYS A 163 -4.91 13.88 29.43
C LYS A 163 -4.11 13.20 30.53
N GLN A 164 -3.42 12.11 30.24
CA GLN A 164 -2.81 11.22 31.24
C GLN A 164 -1.28 11.24 31.21
N GLY A 165 -0.66 11.84 30.19
CA GLY A 165 0.80 11.81 29.98
C GLY A 165 1.36 10.46 29.55
N ASN A 166 0.56 9.39 29.51
CA ASN A 166 0.97 8.04 29.15
C ASN A 166 0.06 7.48 28.06
N GLY A 167 0.67 7.05 26.93
CA GLY A 167 -0.03 6.52 25.75
C GLY A 167 -0.06 4.99 25.61
N GLY A 168 0.47 4.23 26.56
CA GLY A 168 0.67 2.78 26.43
C GLY A 168 -0.59 2.00 26.00
N MET A 169 -1.75 2.32 26.61
CA MET A 169 -3.02 1.69 26.25
C MET A 169 -3.45 2.06 24.81
N GLY A 170 -3.26 3.32 24.41
CA GLY A 170 -3.55 3.77 23.06
C GLY A 170 -2.71 3.07 21.99
N ILE A 171 -1.42 2.83 22.28
CA ILE A 171 -0.51 2.06 21.41
C ILE A 171 -1.03 0.63 21.25
N THR A 172 -1.42 -0.02 22.34
CA THR A 172 -1.99 -1.37 22.30
C THR A 172 -3.22 -1.44 21.39
N PHE A 173 -4.13 -0.48 21.48
CA PHE A 173 -5.30 -0.43 20.61
C PHE A 173 -4.93 -0.21 19.14
N ALA A 174 -3.92 0.60 18.85
CA ALA A 174 -3.47 0.84 17.48
C ALA A 174 -2.81 -0.40 16.86
N ILE A 175 -2.00 -1.15 17.62
CA ILE A 175 -1.36 -2.40 17.18
C ILE A 175 -2.41 -3.46 16.83
N MET A 176 -3.55 -3.50 17.52
CA MET A 176 -4.62 -4.45 17.19
C MET A 176 -5.19 -4.24 15.78
N VAL A 177 -5.18 -3.01 15.27
CA VAL A 177 -5.59 -2.73 13.89
C VAL A 177 -4.50 -3.10 12.90
N GLU A 178 -3.23 -2.91 13.25
CA GLU A 178 -2.07 -3.24 12.42
C GLU A 178 -1.98 -4.73 12.09
N LEU A 179 -2.42 -5.59 13.01
CA LEU A 179 -2.38 -7.04 12.85
C LEU A 179 -2.98 -7.48 11.51
N TYR A 180 -4.05 -6.86 11.05
CA TYR A 180 -4.70 -7.21 9.78
C TYR A 180 -3.82 -6.87 8.57
N ALA A 181 -3.06 -5.80 8.62
CA ALA A 181 -2.10 -5.46 7.57
C ALA A 181 -0.92 -6.45 7.53
N ILE A 182 -0.47 -6.92 8.70
CA ILE A 182 0.57 -7.96 8.80
C ILE A 182 0.08 -9.28 8.19
N LEU A 183 -1.15 -9.67 8.46
CA LEU A 183 -1.73 -10.87 7.85
C LEU A 183 -1.81 -10.75 6.33
N ALA A 184 -2.22 -9.60 5.82
CA ALA A 184 -2.24 -9.32 4.39
C ALA A 184 -0.84 -9.31 3.76
N LEU A 185 0.16 -8.77 4.47
CA LEU A 185 1.57 -8.81 4.06
C LEU A 185 2.05 -10.26 3.89
N ILE A 186 1.82 -11.11 4.89
CA ILE A 186 2.24 -12.52 4.86
C ILE A 186 1.59 -13.25 3.68
N ILE A 187 0.28 -13.08 3.46
CA ILE A 187 -0.42 -13.70 2.34
C ILE A 187 0.14 -13.22 1.00
N SER A 188 0.36 -11.91 0.84
CA SER A 188 0.95 -11.36 -0.39
C SER A 188 2.35 -11.91 -0.65
N ILE A 189 3.21 -12.03 0.40
CA ILE A 189 4.54 -12.64 0.27
C ILE A 189 4.41 -14.10 -0.21
N LEU A 190 3.59 -14.90 0.49
CA LEU A 190 3.41 -16.31 0.14
C LEU A 190 2.90 -16.48 -1.29
N MET A 191 2.00 -15.61 -1.75
CA MET A 191 1.54 -15.65 -3.13
C MET A 191 2.66 -15.31 -4.12
N VAL A 192 3.40 -14.21 -3.89
CA VAL A 192 4.47 -13.75 -4.80
C VAL A 192 5.57 -14.79 -4.96
N VAL A 193 6.06 -15.37 -3.86
CA VAL A 193 7.20 -16.31 -3.91
C VAL A 193 6.83 -17.68 -4.52
N ASN A 194 5.56 -17.99 -4.60
CA ASN A 194 5.07 -19.25 -5.18
C ASN A 194 4.59 -19.11 -6.65
N ILE A 195 4.72 -17.93 -7.27
CA ILE A 195 4.37 -17.77 -8.68
C ILE A 195 5.45 -18.46 -9.54
N PRO A 196 5.08 -19.45 -10.37
CA PRO A 196 6.02 -20.09 -11.27
C PRO A 196 6.40 -19.10 -12.39
N VAL A 197 7.56 -18.51 -12.27
CA VAL A 197 8.19 -17.74 -13.36
C VAL A 197 9.05 -18.71 -14.13
N ALA A 198 8.69 -19.00 -15.39
CA ALA A 198 9.51 -19.86 -16.23
C ALA A 198 10.92 -19.27 -16.33
N ALA A 199 11.91 -20.13 -16.01
CA ALA A 199 13.32 -19.79 -16.13
C ALA A 199 13.75 -19.75 -17.58
#